data_26b29e90c67df04bc9a48387469d5363
#
_entry.id   26b29e90c67df04bc9a48387469d5363
#
_cell.length_a   1.000
_cell.length_b   1.000
_cell.length_c   1.000
_cell.angle_alpha   90.00
_cell.angle_beta   90.00
_cell.angle_gamma   90.00
#
_symmetry.space_group_name_H-M   'P 1'
#
loop_
_entity.id
_entity.type
_entity.pdbx_description
1 polymer ?
#
loop_
_entity_poly.entity_id
_entity_poly.type
_entity_poly.pdbx_seq_one_letter_code
_entity_poly.pdbx_strand_id
1 'polypeptide(L)'
;QGASFVGTCLAAAIACILMGLYANWPIGLAPGMGLNAFFTYTVVGEMGYTWEIALGAVFIAGILFWIMSITPVRQWMLESIPMNLRIAMGSGVGLFIGLIGLKNGGIIVPNEATLISMGDLLRAETVLSMLGFLLIAILAVRKVPGAILIGVMMVTVSSILIGIIQFQGLVSYPPAFLPVFMKLDILGALDLAMISVIMSFLFVNLFDTAGTLLGVANQAKLVDESGNISNLDKALKADSSSSAVGAFLGCAPVTSYVESSAGVETGGRTGLTAVTVGFLFLINPPICLKQQIKKPLAPSKRRNN
;
A
#
# COMPACT_ATOMS: atom_id res chain seq x y z
N GLN A 1 -12.06 -8.80 7.77
CA GLN A 1 -11.80 -7.96 6.58
C GLN A 1 -12.33 -6.53 6.78
N GLY A 2 -13.59 -6.32 7.17
CA GLY A 2 -14.14 -4.97 7.35
C GLY A 2 -13.46 -4.16 8.47
N ALA A 3 -13.16 -4.79 9.60
CA ALA A 3 -12.49 -4.14 10.71
C ALA A 3 -11.07 -3.67 10.34
N SER A 4 -10.31 -4.51 9.61
CA SER A 4 -8.97 -4.12 9.11
C SER A 4 -9.04 -2.97 8.12
N PHE A 5 -10.09 -2.91 7.29
CA PHE A 5 -10.29 -1.79 6.36
C PHE A 5 -10.47 -0.46 7.10
N VAL A 6 -11.31 -0.43 8.16
CA VAL A 6 -11.48 0.77 8.98
C VAL A 6 -10.18 1.14 9.69
N GLY A 7 -9.47 0.15 10.27
CA GLY A 7 -8.14 0.37 10.86
C GLY A 7 -7.14 0.96 9.88
N THR A 8 -7.13 0.47 8.64
CA THR A 8 -6.29 0.98 7.54
C THR A 8 -6.62 2.44 7.20
N CYS A 9 -7.90 2.79 7.05
CA CYS A 9 -8.31 4.16 6.77
C CYS A 9 -7.96 5.12 7.91
N LEU A 10 -8.12 4.69 9.17
CA LEU A 10 -7.73 5.48 10.34
C LEU A 10 -6.21 5.67 10.41
N ALA A 11 -5.44 4.60 10.17
CA ALA A 11 -3.98 4.66 10.15
C ALA A 11 -3.48 5.62 9.07
N ALA A 12 -4.01 5.50 7.85
CA ALA A 12 -3.68 6.40 6.74
C ALA A 12 -4.07 7.85 7.02
N ALA A 13 -5.24 8.08 7.60
CA ALA A 13 -5.69 9.43 7.97
C ALA A 13 -4.77 10.09 9.00
N ILE A 14 -4.45 9.38 10.09
CA ILE A 14 -3.54 9.88 11.14
C ILE A 14 -2.16 10.17 10.54
N ALA A 15 -1.63 9.25 9.74
CA ALA A 15 -0.34 9.37 9.08
C ALA A 15 -0.29 10.60 8.14
N CYS A 16 -1.30 10.78 7.29
CA CYS A 16 -1.40 11.93 6.38
C CYS A 16 -1.52 13.27 7.13
N ILE A 17 -2.32 13.31 8.19
CA ILE A 17 -2.47 14.51 9.02
C ILE A 17 -1.15 14.84 9.72
N LEU A 18 -0.45 13.82 10.27
CA LEU A 18 0.85 14.00 10.88
C LEU A 18 1.88 14.51 9.86
N MET A 19 1.95 13.93 8.67
CA MET A 19 2.84 14.38 7.60
C MET A 19 2.54 15.82 7.18
N GLY A 20 1.27 16.16 7.03
CA GLY A 20 0.86 17.49 6.59
C GLY A 20 1.09 18.57 7.63
N LEU A 21 0.74 18.33 8.90
CA LEU A 21 0.84 19.34 9.98
C LEU A 21 2.26 19.43 10.56
N TYR A 22 2.94 18.31 10.75
CA TYR A 22 4.27 18.29 11.40
C TYR A 22 5.40 18.56 10.42
N ALA A 23 5.38 17.90 9.26
CA ALA A 23 6.45 18.05 8.26
C ALA A 23 6.16 19.12 7.21
N ASN A 24 4.88 19.49 7.02
CA ASN A 24 4.39 20.37 5.94
C ASN A 24 4.75 19.85 4.54
N TRP A 25 4.61 18.53 4.33
CA TRP A 25 4.91 17.86 3.07
C TRP A 25 3.64 17.44 2.33
N PRO A 26 3.62 17.54 0.98
CA PRO A 26 2.46 17.21 0.16
C PRO A 26 2.38 15.72 -0.16
N ILE A 27 2.65 14.85 0.82
CA ILE A 27 2.70 13.40 0.62
C ILE A 27 1.61 12.71 1.44
N GLY A 28 0.77 11.93 0.76
CA GLY A 28 -0.14 11.01 1.40
C GLY A 28 0.58 9.74 1.86
N LEU A 29 0.19 9.24 3.03
CA LEU A 29 0.67 7.99 3.61
C LEU A 29 -0.48 6.99 3.68
N ALA A 30 -0.17 5.76 3.33
CA ALA A 30 -1.10 4.63 3.47
C ALA A 30 -0.29 3.33 3.55
N PRO A 31 -0.91 2.16 3.82
CA PRO A 31 -0.19 0.89 3.81
C PRO A 31 0.47 0.63 2.46
N GLY A 32 1.78 0.39 2.48
CA GLY A 32 2.56 0.08 1.29
C GLY A 32 1.99 -1.15 0.57
N MET A 33 1.66 -1.03 -0.72
CA MET A 33 1.02 -2.13 -1.47
C MET A 33 1.89 -3.40 -1.49
N GLY A 34 3.19 -3.26 -1.72
CA GLY A 34 4.14 -4.37 -1.69
C GLY A 34 4.28 -5.00 -0.31
N LEU A 35 4.37 -4.18 0.74
CA LEU A 35 4.45 -4.62 2.13
C LEU A 35 3.16 -5.30 2.59
N ASN A 36 2.00 -4.82 2.17
CA ASN A 36 0.71 -5.43 2.46
C ASN A 36 0.57 -6.81 1.79
N ALA A 37 1.06 -6.95 0.56
CA ALA A 37 1.09 -8.22 -0.13
C ALA A 37 2.07 -9.21 0.54
N PHE A 38 3.26 -8.77 0.91
CA PHE A 38 4.23 -9.57 1.67
C PHE A 38 3.66 -10.03 3.02
N PHE A 39 3.03 -9.11 3.76
CA PHE A 39 2.31 -9.41 5.00
C PHE A 39 1.28 -10.52 4.80
N THR A 40 0.40 -10.36 3.79
CA THR A 40 -0.77 -11.23 3.63
C THR A 40 -0.41 -12.58 2.99
N TYR A 41 0.39 -12.56 1.92
CA TYR A 41 0.65 -13.76 1.15
C TYR A 41 1.84 -14.54 1.69
N THR A 42 2.94 -13.87 2.01
CA THR A 42 4.14 -14.55 2.46
C THR A 42 4.09 -14.86 3.95
N VAL A 43 3.93 -13.85 4.81
CA VAL A 43 4.03 -14.08 6.27
C VAL A 43 2.85 -14.88 6.79
N VAL A 44 1.62 -14.46 6.47
CA VAL A 44 0.41 -15.14 6.96
C VAL A 44 0.06 -16.36 6.10
N GLY A 45 0.18 -16.26 4.76
CA GLY A 45 -0.25 -17.31 3.84
C GLY A 45 0.73 -18.47 3.72
N GLU A 46 1.99 -18.21 3.42
CA GLU A 46 3.00 -19.23 3.14
C GLU A 46 3.74 -19.69 4.39
N MET A 47 4.18 -18.75 5.23
CA MET A 47 4.89 -19.07 6.49
C MET A 47 3.94 -19.57 7.59
N GLY A 48 2.62 -19.35 7.45
CA GLY A 48 1.59 -19.86 8.36
C GLY A 48 1.49 -19.14 9.72
N TYR A 49 2.12 -17.97 9.87
CA TYR A 49 2.00 -17.18 11.09
C TYR A 49 0.62 -16.54 11.22
N THR A 50 0.17 -16.33 12.45
CA THR A 50 -1.07 -15.58 12.68
C THR A 50 -0.89 -14.11 12.31
N TRP A 51 -1.95 -13.44 11.93
CA TRP A 51 -1.91 -12.02 11.57
C TRP A 51 -1.52 -11.13 12.76
N GLU A 52 -1.78 -11.57 14.00
CA GLU A 52 -1.37 -10.90 15.23
C GLU A 52 0.16 -10.88 15.40
N ILE A 53 0.83 -12.00 15.11
CA ILE A 53 2.30 -12.12 15.12
C ILE A 53 2.89 -11.25 14.01
N ALA A 54 2.29 -11.30 12.80
CA ALA A 54 2.73 -10.46 11.69
C ALA A 54 2.59 -8.96 12.00
N LEU A 55 1.53 -8.52 12.72
CA LEU A 55 1.39 -7.15 13.21
C LEU A 55 2.44 -6.81 14.27
N GLY A 56 2.80 -7.76 15.14
CA GLY A 56 3.89 -7.62 16.09
C GLY A 56 5.23 -7.35 15.38
N ALA A 57 5.51 -8.07 14.30
CA ALA A 57 6.69 -7.84 13.46
C ALA A 57 6.69 -6.46 12.79
N VAL A 58 5.54 -6.02 12.26
CA VAL A 58 5.36 -4.67 11.70
C VAL A 58 5.62 -3.60 12.76
N PHE A 59 5.12 -3.80 13.97
CA PHE A 59 5.32 -2.87 15.08
C PHE A 59 6.79 -2.75 15.44
N ILE A 60 7.49 -3.89 15.62
CA ILE A 60 8.93 -3.90 15.94
C ILE A 60 9.71 -3.22 14.80
N ALA A 61 9.44 -3.54 13.55
CA ALA A 61 10.07 -2.89 12.40
C ALA A 61 9.81 -1.38 12.38
N GLY A 62 8.58 -0.94 12.69
CA GLY A 62 8.20 0.47 12.80
C GLY A 62 8.96 1.20 13.91
N ILE A 63 9.11 0.59 15.08
CA ILE A 63 9.90 1.16 16.20
C ILE A 63 11.39 1.24 15.83
N LEU A 64 11.94 0.19 15.23
CA LEU A 64 13.33 0.22 14.76
C LEU A 64 13.55 1.33 13.71
N PHE A 65 12.63 1.47 12.78
CA PHE A 65 12.67 2.53 11.78
C PHE A 65 12.57 3.94 12.42
N TRP A 66 11.73 4.10 13.42
CA TRP A 66 11.62 5.36 14.16
C TRP A 66 12.91 5.70 14.91
N ILE A 67 13.51 4.72 15.61
CA ILE A 67 14.81 4.90 16.27
C ILE A 67 15.89 5.29 15.25
N MET A 68 15.93 4.62 14.10
CA MET A 68 16.85 4.97 13.02
C MET A 68 16.61 6.38 12.46
N SER A 69 15.36 6.83 12.38
CA SER A 69 15.00 8.16 11.89
C SER A 69 15.44 9.31 12.81
N ILE A 70 15.65 9.03 14.10
CA ILE A 70 16.14 10.00 15.10
C ILE A 70 17.67 10.02 15.12
N THR A 71 18.32 8.91 14.77
CA THR A 71 19.77 8.74 14.83
C THR A 71 20.42 9.04 13.47
N PRO A 72 21.73 9.43 13.45
CA PRO A 72 22.46 9.62 12.20
C PRO A 72 22.70 8.32 11.42
N VAL A 73 22.43 7.16 12.00
CA VAL A 73 22.62 5.84 11.39
C VAL A 73 21.89 5.73 10.06
N ARG A 74 20.71 6.34 9.93
CA ARG A 74 19.93 6.35 8.71
C ARG A 74 20.65 7.06 7.56
N GLN A 75 21.24 8.23 7.81
CA GLN A 75 21.98 8.97 6.77
C GLN A 75 23.16 8.12 6.30
N TRP A 76 23.90 7.54 7.23
CA TRP A 76 24.99 6.62 6.91
C TRP A 76 24.53 5.42 6.08
N MET A 77 23.39 4.79 6.42
CA MET A 77 22.83 3.67 5.65
C MET A 77 22.43 4.09 4.23
N LEU A 78 21.73 5.22 4.08
CA LEU A 78 21.30 5.71 2.77
C LEU A 78 22.50 6.07 1.89
N GLU A 79 23.54 6.66 2.46
CA GLU A 79 24.78 7.00 1.74
C GLU A 79 25.59 5.75 1.38
N SER A 80 25.57 4.72 2.23
CA SER A 80 26.29 3.45 2.02
C SER A 80 25.72 2.60 0.88
N ILE A 81 24.48 2.85 0.45
CA ILE A 81 23.84 2.07 -0.59
C ILE A 81 24.09 2.68 -1.96
N PRO A 82 24.76 1.93 -2.88
CA PRO A 82 24.99 2.39 -4.23
C PRO A 82 23.69 2.77 -4.95
N MET A 83 23.74 3.83 -5.74
CA MET A 83 22.56 4.33 -6.48
C MET A 83 21.91 3.27 -7.34
N ASN A 84 22.70 2.40 -7.98
CA ASN A 84 22.19 1.29 -8.79
C ASN A 84 21.34 0.32 -7.97
N LEU A 85 21.69 0.07 -6.71
CA LEU A 85 20.93 -0.82 -5.85
C LEU A 85 19.60 -0.17 -5.42
N ARG A 86 19.57 1.14 -5.18
CA ARG A 86 18.33 1.89 -4.90
C ARG A 86 17.35 1.82 -6.08
N ILE A 87 17.85 2.02 -7.30
CA ILE A 87 17.06 1.91 -8.53
C ILE A 87 16.56 0.47 -8.72
N ALA A 88 17.41 -0.54 -8.48
CA ALA A 88 17.05 -1.93 -8.61
C ALA A 88 15.95 -2.33 -7.62
N MET A 89 15.98 -1.84 -6.37
CA MET A 89 14.92 -2.09 -5.38
C MET A 89 13.60 -1.48 -5.81
N GLY A 90 13.58 -0.22 -6.27
CA GLY A 90 12.37 0.42 -6.78
C GLY A 90 11.78 -0.35 -7.98
N SER A 91 12.63 -0.78 -8.90
CA SER A 91 12.23 -1.61 -10.05
C SER A 91 11.68 -2.97 -9.60
N GLY A 92 12.30 -3.62 -8.60
CA GLY A 92 11.85 -4.88 -8.04
C GLY A 92 10.47 -4.77 -7.40
N VAL A 93 10.22 -3.72 -6.62
CA VAL A 93 8.89 -3.44 -6.03
C VAL A 93 7.86 -3.23 -7.14
N GLY A 94 8.19 -2.45 -8.17
CA GLY A 94 7.30 -2.22 -9.32
C GLY A 94 6.93 -3.51 -10.06
N LEU A 95 7.90 -4.39 -10.33
CA LEU A 95 7.66 -5.70 -10.94
C LEU A 95 6.81 -6.61 -10.05
N PHE A 96 7.05 -6.61 -8.73
CA PHE A 96 6.28 -7.38 -7.78
C PHE A 96 4.80 -6.94 -7.73
N ILE A 97 4.55 -5.63 -7.68
CA ILE A 97 3.18 -5.07 -7.74
C ILE A 97 2.53 -5.42 -9.09
N GLY A 98 3.28 -5.32 -10.19
CA GLY A 98 2.83 -5.73 -11.52
C GLY A 98 2.40 -7.21 -11.56
N LEU A 99 3.20 -8.11 -10.99
CA LEU A 99 2.88 -9.53 -10.91
C LEU A 99 1.59 -9.79 -10.10
N ILE A 100 1.44 -9.10 -8.96
CA ILE A 100 0.21 -9.19 -8.15
C ILE A 100 -0.99 -8.66 -8.94
N GLY A 101 -0.84 -7.56 -9.68
CA GLY A 101 -1.87 -7.01 -10.54
C GLY A 101 -2.33 -8.02 -11.61
N LEU A 102 -1.39 -8.67 -12.29
CA LEU A 102 -1.65 -9.72 -13.28
C LEU A 102 -2.35 -10.94 -12.66
N LYS A 103 -1.94 -11.34 -11.45
CA LYS A 103 -2.58 -12.44 -10.69
C LYS A 103 -4.01 -12.09 -10.29
N ASN A 104 -4.23 -10.91 -9.73
CA ASN A 104 -5.55 -10.45 -9.30
C ASN A 104 -6.49 -10.21 -10.49
N GLY A 105 -5.95 -9.75 -11.62
CA GLY A 105 -6.68 -9.61 -12.88
C GLY A 105 -7.03 -10.93 -13.56
N GLY A 106 -6.54 -12.09 -13.04
CA GLY A 106 -6.79 -13.41 -13.61
C GLY A 106 -6.02 -13.70 -14.90
N ILE A 107 -5.07 -12.85 -15.27
CA ILE A 107 -4.20 -13.02 -16.46
C ILE A 107 -3.18 -14.12 -16.19
N ILE A 108 -2.65 -14.16 -14.97
CA ILE A 108 -1.73 -15.18 -14.50
C ILE A 108 -2.38 -15.94 -13.34
N VAL A 109 -2.27 -17.26 -13.36
CA VAL A 109 -2.75 -18.15 -12.29
C VAL A 109 -1.61 -19.02 -11.78
N PRO A 110 -1.65 -19.45 -10.51
CA PRO A 110 -0.66 -20.36 -9.96
C PRO A 110 -0.72 -21.73 -10.66
N ASN A 111 0.44 -22.31 -10.90
CA ASN A 111 0.60 -23.65 -11.50
C ASN A 111 1.66 -24.42 -10.71
N GLU A 112 1.36 -25.66 -10.33
CA GLU A 112 2.28 -26.49 -9.52
C GLU A 112 3.58 -26.84 -10.23
N ALA A 113 3.57 -26.98 -11.57
CA ALA A 113 4.74 -27.37 -12.35
C ALA A 113 5.63 -26.19 -12.75
N THR A 114 5.01 -25.03 -13.10
CA THR A 114 5.72 -23.87 -13.67
C THR A 114 5.64 -22.64 -12.79
N LEU A 115 5.13 -22.75 -11.55
CA LEU A 115 4.82 -21.69 -10.60
C LEU A 115 3.71 -20.74 -11.09
N ILE A 116 3.73 -20.36 -12.35
CA ILE A 116 2.74 -19.51 -12.99
C ILE A 116 2.35 -20.06 -14.36
N SER A 117 1.09 -19.91 -14.73
CA SER A 117 0.58 -20.18 -16.07
C SER A 117 -0.40 -19.08 -16.49
N MET A 118 -0.72 -19.08 -17.79
CA MET A 118 -1.73 -18.17 -18.31
C MET A 118 -3.11 -18.58 -17.80
N GLY A 119 -3.87 -17.62 -17.29
CA GLY A 119 -5.27 -17.81 -16.88
C GLY A 119 -6.23 -17.86 -18.08
N ASP A 120 -7.50 -17.97 -17.77
CA ASP A 120 -8.55 -17.90 -18.78
C ASP A 120 -8.80 -16.42 -19.17
N LEU A 121 -8.24 -16.03 -20.31
CA LEU A 121 -8.32 -14.66 -20.81
C LEU A 121 -9.73 -14.27 -21.31
N LEU A 122 -10.61 -15.26 -21.53
CA LEU A 122 -11.99 -15.02 -22.00
C LEU A 122 -12.98 -14.80 -20.86
N ARG A 123 -12.56 -14.98 -19.60
CA ARG A 123 -13.42 -14.65 -18.45
C ARG A 123 -13.72 -13.16 -18.43
N ALA A 124 -14.99 -12.82 -18.21
CA ALA A 124 -15.45 -11.43 -18.20
C ALA A 124 -14.64 -10.54 -17.22
N GLU A 125 -14.25 -11.09 -16.06
CA GLU A 125 -13.42 -10.40 -15.06
C GLU A 125 -12.03 -10.08 -15.61
N THR A 126 -11.40 -11.04 -16.32
CA THR A 126 -10.08 -10.88 -16.91
C THR A 126 -10.09 -9.90 -18.08
N VAL A 127 -11.07 -10.04 -18.99
CA VAL A 127 -11.26 -9.09 -20.10
C VAL A 127 -11.46 -7.67 -19.58
N LEU A 128 -12.29 -7.50 -18.54
CA LEU A 128 -12.57 -6.20 -17.96
C LEU A 128 -11.32 -5.58 -17.30
N SER A 129 -10.50 -6.40 -16.63
CA SER A 129 -9.22 -5.97 -16.05
C SER A 129 -8.24 -5.51 -17.16
N MET A 130 -8.14 -6.23 -18.27
CA MET A 130 -7.29 -5.88 -19.39
C MET A 130 -7.76 -4.57 -20.06
N LEU A 131 -9.06 -4.44 -20.32
CA LEU A 131 -9.63 -3.22 -20.89
C LEU A 131 -9.45 -2.02 -19.97
N GLY A 132 -9.62 -2.21 -18.65
CA GLY A 132 -9.38 -1.18 -17.65
C GLY A 132 -7.93 -0.72 -17.63
N PHE A 133 -6.99 -1.65 -17.68
CA PHE A 133 -5.56 -1.33 -17.75
C PHE A 133 -5.23 -0.54 -19.03
N LEU A 134 -5.70 -0.98 -20.19
CA LEU A 134 -5.50 -0.27 -21.46
C LEU A 134 -6.10 1.13 -21.43
N LEU A 135 -7.30 1.29 -20.88
CA LEU A 135 -7.94 2.59 -20.74
C LEU A 135 -7.10 3.53 -19.87
N ILE A 136 -6.64 3.06 -18.69
CA ILE A 136 -5.78 3.84 -17.80
C ILE A 136 -4.49 4.24 -18.53
N ALA A 137 -3.85 3.31 -19.23
CA ALA A 137 -2.62 3.56 -19.98
C ALA A 137 -2.84 4.63 -21.07
N ILE A 138 -3.92 4.56 -21.84
CA ILE A 138 -4.26 5.56 -22.88
C ILE A 138 -4.50 6.93 -22.25
N LEU A 139 -5.27 6.99 -21.16
CA LEU A 139 -5.56 8.25 -20.46
C LEU A 139 -4.29 8.86 -19.84
N ALA A 140 -3.41 8.03 -19.28
CA ALA A 140 -2.13 8.45 -18.70
C ALA A 140 -1.20 9.02 -19.79
N VAL A 141 -1.06 8.36 -20.95
CA VAL A 141 -0.27 8.86 -22.09
C VAL A 141 -0.84 10.19 -22.59
N ARG A 142 -2.16 10.35 -22.58
CA ARG A 142 -2.81 11.61 -22.94
C ARG A 142 -2.76 12.68 -21.84
N LYS A 143 -2.08 12.41 -20.73
CA LYS A 143 -1.93 13.32 -19.57
C LYS A 143 -3.28 13.80 -19.01
N VAL A 144 -4.31 12.97 -19.07
CA VAL A 144 -5.62 13.31 -18.48
C VAL A 144 -5.51 13.28 -16.97
N PRO A 145 -5.83 14.37 -16.25
CA PRO A 145 -5.79 14.38 -14.79
C PRO A 145 -6.79 13.37 -14.23
N GLY A 146 -6.37 12.58 -13.26
CA GLY A 146 -7.21 11.54 -12.67
C GLY A 146 -7.41 10.29 -13.53
N ALA A 147 -6.55 10.02 -14.49
CA ALA A 147 -6.62 8.86 -15.42
C ALA A 147 -6.89 7.53 -14.68
N ILE A 148 -6.20 7.29 -13.56
CA ILE A 148 -6.36 6.08 -12.75
C ILE A 148 -7.77 6.03 -12.15
N LEU A 149 -8.23 7.13 -11.57
CA LEU A 149 -9.56 7.21 -10.96
C LEU A 149 -10.67 6.98 -11.99
N ILE A 150 -10.56 7.62 -13.15
CA ILE A 150 -11.50 7.45 -14.27
C ILE A 150 -11.53 5.99 -14.70
N GLY A 151 -10.38 5.35 -14.90
CA GLY A 151 -10.30 3.96 -15.29
C GLY A 151 -10.92 3.01 -14.28
N VAL A 152 -10.61 3.19 -13.00
CA VAL A 152 -11.21 2.39 -11.90
C VAL A 152 -12.73 2.57 -11.85
N MET A 153 -13.23 3.80 -11.96
CA MET A 153 -14.67 4.09 -12.00
C MET A 153 -15.35 3.42 -13.19
N MET A 154 -14.77 3.51 -14.38
CA MET A 154 -15.30 2.89 -15.59
C MET A 154 -15.38 1.36 -15.46
N VAL A 155 -14.32 0.72 -14.96
CA VAL A 155 -14.31 -0.74 -14.72
C VAL A 155 -15.35 -1.12 -13.68
N THR A 156 -15.48 -0.35 -12.60
CA THR A 156 -16.44 -0.61 -11.53
C THR A 156 -17.88 -0.52 -12.07
N VAL A 157 -18.22 0.55 -12.78
CA VAL A 157 -19.54 0.73 -13.39
C VAL A 157 -19.83 -0.39 -14.38
N SER A 158 -18.88 -0.73 -15.25
CA SER A 158 -19.03 -1.84 -16.20
C SER A 158 -19.23 -3.18 -15.49
N SER A 159 -18.51 -3.44 -14.40
CA SER A 159 -18.68 -4.65 -13.58
C SER A 159 -20.07 -4.77 -12.96
N ILE A 160 -20.66 -3.64 -12.55
CA ILE A 160 -22.02 -3.58 -12.01
C ILE A 160 -23.03 -3.84 -13.12
N LEU A 161 -22.88 -3.21 -14.29
CA LEU A 161 -23.78 -3.37 -15.43
C LEU A 161 -23.81 -4.80 -15.99
N ILE A 162 -22.67 -5.46 -16.02
CA ILE A 162 -22.52 -6.86 -16.44
C ILE A 162 -23.00 -7.85 -15.35
N GLY A 163 -23.23 -7.36 -14.11
CA GLY A 163 -23.68 -8.20 -13.00
C GLY A 163 -22.58 -9.02 -12.32
N ILE A 164 -21.31 -8.71 -12.58
CA ILE A 164 -20.15 -9.32 -11.88
C ILE A 164 -20.15 -8.89 -10.41
N ILE A 165 -20.45 -7.61 -10.16
CA ILE A 165 -20.54 -7.01 -8.83
C ILE A 165 -22.00 -6.64 -8.55
N GLN A 166 -22.51 -7.07 -7.40
CA GLN A 166 -23.84 -6.62 -6.95
C GLN A 166 -23.70 -5.27 -6.24
N PHE A 167 -24.37 -4.26 -6.75
CA PHE A 167 -24.43 -2.95 -6.12
C PHE A 167 -25.33 -2.99 -4.89
N GLN A 168 -24.78 -2.80 -3.69
CA GLN A 168 -25.50 -2.84 -2.41
C GLN A 168 -25.67 -1.46 -1.75
N GLY A 169 -25.45 -0.38 -2.50
CA GLY A 169 -25.55 0.99 -2.01
C GLY A 169 -24.19 1.69 -1.90
N LEU A 170 -24.23 3.01 -1.83
CA LEU A 170 -23.03 3.86 -1.75
C LEU A 170 -22.53 4.06 -0.32
N VAL A 171 -23.42 3.95 0.66
CA VAL A 171 -23.14 4.22 2.07
C VAL A 171 -23.49 3.02 2.91
N SER A 172 -22.58 2.55 3.72
CA SER A 172 -22.83 1.52 4.72
C SER A 172 -22.28 1.95 6.08
N TYR A 173 -22.85 1.44 7.16
CA TYR A 173 -22.29 1.63 8.48
C TYR A 173 -20.87 1.04 8.51
N PRO A 174 -19.85 1.79 8.98
CA PRO A 174 -18.50 1.26 9.11
C PRO A 174 -18.53 0.04 10.05
N PRO A 175 -17.89 -1.06 9.68
CA PRO A 175 -17.80 -2.22 10.55
C PRO A 175 -17.02 -1.86 11.83
N ALA A 176 -17.36 -2.58 12.92
CA ALA A 176 -16.69 -2.39 14.20
C ALA A 176 -15.17 -2.58 14.04
N PHE A 177 -14.41 -1.60 14.47
CA PHE A 177 -12.93 -1.57 14.37
C PHE A 177 -12.24 -2.25 15.55
N LEU A 178 -12.90 -2.29 16.73
CA LEU A 178 -12.38 -2.89 17.97
C LEU A 178 -11.75 -4.29 17.84
N PRO A 179 -12.21 -5.20 16.96
CA PRO A 179 -11.64 -6.54 16.85
C PRO A 179 -10.18 -6.59 16.40
N VAL A 180 -9.66 -5.54 15.75
CA VAL A 180 -8.26 -5.49 15.25
C VAL A 180 -7.39 -4.53 16.05
N PHE A 181 -8.01 -3.69 16.88
CA PHE A 181 -7.29 -2.69 17.68
C PHE A 181 -6.42 -3.35 18.75
N MET A 182 -5.13 -3.03 18.76
CA MET A 182 -4.14 -3.53 19.72
C MET A 182 -4.04 -5.07 19.82
N LYS A 183 -4.36 -5.78 18.73
CA LYS A 183 -4.29 -7.25 18.68
C LYS A 183 -2.92 -7.77 18.21
N LEU A 184 -1.89 -6.96 18.29
CA LEU A 184 -0.53 -7.34 17.93
C LEU A 184 0.07 -8.26 19.03
N ASP A 185 0.73 -9.33 18.58
CA ASP A 185 1.50 -10.24 19.46
C ASP A 185 3.01 -9.96 19.27
N ILE A 186 3.56 -9.14 20.19
CA ILE A 186 4.98 -8.78 20.18
C ILE A 186 5.84 -9.96 20.60
N LEU A 187 5.38 -10.79 21.54
CA LEU A 187 6.17 -11.90 22.05
C LEU A 187 6.32 -13.00 21.00
N GLY A 188 5.22 -13.32 20.29
CA GLY A 188 5.27 -14.25 19.16
C GLY A 188 6.12 -13.75 17.99
N ALA A 189 6.22 -12.42 17.82
CA ALA A 189 7.06 -11.82 16.79
C ALA A 189 8.56 -11.81 17.13
N LEU A 190 8.97 -12.12 18.35
CA LEU A 190 10.39 -12.25 18.75
C LEU A 190 10.98 -13.64 18.45
N ASP A 191 10.26 -14.50 17.75
CA ASP A 191 10.79 -15.78 17.27
C ASP A 191 11.96 -15.55 16.28
N LEU A 192 12.95 -16.45 16.34
CA LEU A 192 14.18 -16.35 15.54
C LEU A 192 13.87 -16.29 14.03
N ALA A 193 12.86 -17.03 13.59
CA ALA A 193 12.40 -17.03 12.20
C ALA A 193 11.77 -15.69 11.77
N MET A 194 11.16 -14.96 12.71
CA MET A 194 10.53 -13.65 12.44
C MET A 194 11.54 -12.51 12.31
N ILE A 195 12.79 -12.69 12.75
CA ILE A 195 13.83 -11.66 12.59
C ILE A 195 14.02 -11.31 11.12
N SER A 196 14.03 -12.29 10.23
CA SER A 196 14.14 -12.05 8.79
C SER A 196 12.96 -11.27 8.22
N VAL A 197 11.76 -11.52 8.74
CA VAL A 197 10.53 -10.81 8.38
C VAL A 197 10.56 -9.36 8.87
N ILE A 198 10.97 -9.15 10.13
CA ILE A 198 11.14 -7.81 10.73
C ILE A 198 12.15 -6.99 9.93
N MET A 199 13.31 -7.58 9.60
CA MET A 199 14.33 -6.91 8.79
C MET A 199 13.83 -6.62 7.38
N SER A 200 13.06 -7.53 6.77
CA SER A 200 12.45 -7.30 5.45
C SER A 200 11.47 -6.12 5.49
N PHE A 201 10.58 -6.06 6.49
CA PHE A 201 9.68 -4.91 6.67
C PHE A 201 10.47 -3.61 6.89
N LEU A 202 11.51 -3.64 7.72
CA LEU A 202 12.34 -2.48 8.02
C LEU A 202 13.03 -1.94 6.77
N PHE A 203 13.77 -2.80 6.05
CA PHE A 203 14.55 -2.36 4.89
C PHE A 203 13.66 -1.93 3.73
N VAL A 204 12.62 -2.70 3.40
CA VAL A 204 11.71 -2.33 2.30
C VAL A 204 11.03 -1.00 2.61
N ASN A 205 10.54 -0.81 3.85
CA ASN A 205 9.91 0.46 4.26
C ASN A 205 10.90 1.63 4.20
N LEU A 206 12.11 1.44 4.70
CA LEU A 206 13.17 2.46 4.69
C LEU A 206 13.51 2.92 3.25
N PHE A 207 13.65 1.97 2.32
CA PHE A 207 14.02 2.28 0.94
C PHE A 207 12.85 2.88 0.14
N ASP A 208 11.65 2.36 0.36
CA ASP A 208 10.43 2.87 -0.26
C ASP A 208 10.19 4.34 0.16
N THR A 209 10.25 4.60 1.46
CA THR A 209 10.15 5.96 2.01
C THR A 209 11.25 6.87 1.45
N ALA A 210 12.51 6.44 1.46
CA ALA A 210 13.61 7.26 0.98
C ALA A 210 13.46 7.60 -0.51
N GLY A 211 13.12 6.61 -1.34
CA GLY A 211 12.90 6.81 -2.77
C GLY A 211 11.74 7.76 -3.05
N THR A 212 10.63 7.55 -2.37
CA THR A 212 9.40 8.36 -2.53
C THR A 212 9.62 9.80 -2.05
N LEU A 213 10.20 10.00 -0.86
CA LEU A 213 10.46 11.35 -0.33
C LEU A 213 11.40 12.13 -1.23
N LEU A 214 12.51 11.52 -1.69
CA LEU A 214 13.45 12.18 -2.61
C LEU A 214 12.80 12.50 -3.95
N GLY A 215 12.02 11.58 -4.51
CA GLY A 215 11.30 11.79 -5.77
C GLY A 215 10.32 12.96 -5.69
N VAL A 216 9.48 12.96 -4.66
CA VAL A 216 8.47 14.01 -4.45
C VAL A 216 9.12 15.35 -4.05
N ALA A 217 10.21 15.35 -3.26
CA ALA A 217 10.93 16.58 -2.90
C ALA A 217 11.41 17.35 -4.13
N ASN A 218 12.00 16.64 -5.08
CA ASN A 218 12.45 17.25 -6.33
C ASN A 218 11.28 17.84 -7.13
N GLN A 219 10.19 17.11 -7.24
CA GLN A 219 9.02 17.53 -8.01
C GLN A 219 8.25 18.68 -7.33
N ALA A 220 8.16 18.66 -5.99
CA ALA A 220 7.52 19.71 -5.19
C ALA A 220 8.38 20.98 -5.03
N LYS A 221 9.63 20.96 -5.55
CA LYS A 221 10.63 22.04 -5.37
C LYS A 221 10.93 22.34 -3.90
N LEU A 222 11.04 21.28 -3.09
CA LEU A 222 11.43 21.35 -1.67
C LEU A 222 12.95 21.28 -1.49
N VAL A 223 13.70 21.12 -2.57
CA VAL A 223 15.17 21.09 -2.62
C VAL A 223 15.66 22.51 -2.85
N ASP A 224 16.52 23.02 -1.97
CA ASP A 224 17.16 24.33 -2.12
C ASP A 224 18.34 24.28 -3.11
N GLU A 225 18.94 25.44 -3.43
CA GLU A 225 20.08 25.57 -4.36
C GLU A 225 21.35 24.85 -3.85
N SER A 226 21.45 24.58 -2.55
CA SER A 226 22.53 23.83 -1.93
C SER A 226 22.29 22.32 -1.89
N GLY A 227 21.14 21.86 -2.39
CA GLY A 227 20.78 20.44 -2.40
C GLY A 227 20.13 19.96 -1.09
N ASN A 228 19.88 20.84 -0.12
CA ASN A 228 19.21 20.48 1.12
C ASN A 228 17.70 20.39 0.90
N ILE A 229 17.07 19.43 1.58
CA ILE A 229 15.64 19.20 1.47
C ILE A 229 14.93 19.73 2.71
N SER A 230 14.01 20.67 2.51
CA SER A 230 13.28 21.32 3.59
C SER A 230 12.48 20.31 4.43
N ASN A 231 12.65 20.33 5.75
CA ASN A 231 11.92 19.49 6.71
C ASN A 231 12.01 17.96 6.46
N LEU A 232 13.03 17.46 5.76
CA LEU A 232 13.19 16.04 5.47
C LEU A 232 13.20 15.20 6.77
N ASP A 233 13.87 15.66 7.82
CA ASP A 233 13.93 14.96 9.10
C ASP A 233 12.55 14.82 9.76
N LYS A 234 11.70 15.85 9.61
CA LYS A 234 10.33 15.80 10.12
C LYS A 234 9.48 14.83 9.31
N ALA A 235 9.63 14.84 7.97
CA ALA A 235 8.89 13.93 7.10
C ALA A 235 9.21 12.47 7.42
N LEU A 236 10.46 12.16 7.68
CA LEU A 236 10.89 10.82 8.02
C LEU A 236 10.47 10.36 9.41
N LYS A 237 10.46 11.27 10.39
CA LYS A 237 9.90 10.96 11.72
C LYS A 237 8.38 10.74 11.63
N ALA A 238 7.68 11.50 10.80
CA ALA A 238 6.27 11.30 10.55
C ALA A 238 5.98 9.95 9.88
N ASP A 239 6.74 9.59 8.86
CA ASP A 239 6.59 8.32 8.14
C ASP A 239 6.88 7.11 9.03
N SER A 240 8.03 7.11 9.71
CA SER A 240 8.44 6.01 10.59
C SER A 240 7.50 5.79 11.78
N SER A 241 7.01 6.88 12.40
CA SER A 241 5.99 6.78 13.47
C SER A 241 4.66 6.25 12.96
N SER A 242 4.31 6.55 11.71
CA SER A 242 3.07 6.10 11.07
C SER A 242 3.00 4.59 10.93
N SER A 243 4.13 3.92 10.65
CA SER A 243 4.20 2.45 10.58
C SER A 243 3.93 1.81 11.94
N ALA A 244 4.48 2.34 13.03
CA ALA A 244 4.21 1.84 14.38
C ALA A 244 2.75 2.07 14.79
N VAL A 245 2.20 3.26 14.53
CA VAL A 245 0.79 3.59 14.80
C VAL A 245 -0.13 2.69 13.96
N GLY A 246 0.22 2.43 12.69
CA GLY A 246 -0.53 1.53 11.81
C GLY A 246 -0.67 0.13 12.37
N ALA A 247 0.40 -0.43 12.95
CA ALA A 247 0.37 -1.75 13.57
C ALA A 247 -0.62 -1.83 14.75
N PHE A 248 -0.71 -0.79 15.61
CA PHE A 248 -1.72 -0.72 16.68
C PHE A 248 -3.15 -0.70 16.13
N LEU A 249 -3.35 -0.11 14.97
CA LEU A 249 -4.66 -0.03 14.30
C LEU A 249 -4.99 -1.27 13.48
N GLY A 250 -4.13 -2.31 13.52
CA GLY A 250 -4.34 -3.56 12.79
C GLY A 250 -4.05 -3.46 11.28
N CYS A 251 -3.07 -2.65 10.92
CA CYS A 251 -2.72 -2.30 9.56
C CYS A 251 -1.28 -2.76 9.24
N ALA A 252 -1.03 -3.17 8.01
CA ALA A 252 0.32 -3.41 7.48
C ALA A 252 1.16 -2.11 7.51
N PRO A 253 2.50 -2.16 7.30
CA PRO A 253 3.35 -0.98 7.41
C PRO A 253 2.84 0.18 6.57
N VAL A 254 2.65 1.34 7.22
CA VAL A 254 2.24 2.58 6.56
C VAL A 254 3.50 3.28 6.05
N THR A 255 3.49 3.70 4.79
CA THR A 255 4.61 4.35 4.11
C THR A 255 4.15 5.49 3.22
N SER A 256 5.08 6.31 2.81
CA SER A 256 4.86 7.42 1.88
C SER A 256 4.54 6.91 0.47
N TYR A 257 3.54 7.48 -0.18
CA TYR A 257 3.05 7.07 -1.51
C TYR A 257 3.64 7.91 -2.62
N VAL A 258 4.28 7.26 -3.60
CA VAL A 258 4.84 7.90 -4.80
C VAL A 258 3.75 8.52 -5.67
N GLU A 259 2.53 8.01 -5.63
CA GLU A 259 1.35 8.53 -6.32
C GLU A 259 1.00 9.96 -5.90
N SER A 260 1.50 10.41 -4.74
CA SER A 260 1.39 11.81 -4.31
C SER A 260 2.03 12.79 -5.30
N SER A 261 2.96 12.31 -6.14
CA SER A 261 3.56 13.07 -7.23
C SER A 261 2.50 13.60 -8.21
N ALA A 262 1.43 12.86 -8.46
CA ALA A 262 0.33 13.32 -9.30
C ALA A 262 -0.39 14.55 -8.70
N GLY A 263 -0.54 14.60 -7.37
CA GLY A 263 -1.06 15.77 -6.66
C GLY A 263 -0.11 16.96 -6.71
N VAL A 264 1.19 16.70 -6.66
CA VAL A 264 2.24 17.74 -6.78
C VAL A 264 2.27 18.33 -8.20
N GLU A 265 2.10 17.51 -9.23
CA GLU A 265 2.00 17.98 -10.63
C GLU A 265 0.83 18.93 -10.84
N THR A 266 -0.28 18.71 -10.15
CA THR A 266 -1.47 19.58 -10.23
C THR A 266 -1.39 20.82 -9.35
N GLY A 267 -0.28 21.02 -8.62
CA GLY A 267 0.00 22.24 -7.85
C GLY A 267 0.02 22.07 -6.34
N GLY A 268 -0.19 20.87 -5.81
CA GLY A 268 -0.10 20.56 -4.37
C GLY A 268 1.36 20.56 -3.90
N ARG A 269 1.77 21.57 -3.09
CA ARG A 269 3.16 21.75 -2.66
C ARG A 269 3.34 21.91 -1.16
N THR A 270 2.26 21.85 -0.42
CA THR A 270 2.25 22.08 1.02
C THR A 270 1.60 20.90 1.75
N GLY A 271 1.79 20.84 3.05
CA GLY A 271 1.17 19.84 3.91
C GLY A 271 -0.36 19.81 3.88
N LEU A 272 -1.00 20.88 3.39
CA LEU A 272 -2.45 20.91 3.20
C LEU A 272 -2.92 19.80 2.25
N THR A 273 -2.13 19.46 1.23
CA THR A 273 -2.41 18.34 0.32
C THR A 273 -2.51 17.02 1.09
N ALA A 274 -1.54 16.74 1.96
CA ALA A 274 -1.56 15.53 2.80
C ALA A 274 -2.74 15.53 3.79
N VAL A 275 -3.03 16.68 4.44
CA VAL A 275 -4.17 16.81 5.35
C VAL A 275 -5.49 16.55 4.62
N THR A 276 -5.65 17.06 3.40
CA THR A 276 -6.85 16.81 2.58
C THR A 276 -7.01 15.31 2.29
N VAL A 277 -5.92 14.63 1.92
CA VAL A 277 -5.93 13.16 1.73
C VAL A 277 -6.33 12.45 3.02
N GLY A 278 -5.79 12.88 4.17
CA GLY A 278 -6.17 12.34 5.49
C GLY A 278 -7.66 12.48 5.79
N PHE A 279 -8.26 13.63 5.52
CA PHE A 279 -9.70 13.83 5.65
C PHE A 279 -10.51 12.93 4.70
N LEU A 280 -10.06 12.75 3.47
CA LEU A 280 -10.71 11.83 2.53
C LEU A 280 -10.67 10.38 3.03
N PHE A 281 -9.58 9.95 3.67
CA PHE A 281 -9.52 8.65 4.32
C PHE A 281 -10.50 8.50 5.49
N LEU A 282 -10.76 9.57 6.26
CA LEU A 282 -11.77 9.54 7.34
C LEU A 282 -13.21 9.44 6.81
N ILE A 283 -13.48 9.99 5.64
CA ILE A 283 -14.80 9.92 5.00
C ILE A 283 -15.03 8.56 4.31
N ASN A 284 -13.96 7.87 3.94
CA ASN A 284 -14.03 6.63 3.16
C ASN A 284 -14.71 5.44 3.88
N PRO A 285 -14.53 5.17 5.20
CA PRO A 285 -15.17 4.05 5.88
C PRO A 285 -16.69 3.98 5.74
N PRO A 286 -17.46 5.09 5.84
CA PRO A 286 -18.90 5.07 5.58
C PRO A 286 -19.28 4.95 4.10
N ILE A 287 -18.37 5.25 3.17
CA ILE A 287 -18.59 5.14 1.71
C ILE A 287 -18.15 3.77 1.19
N CYS A 288 -17.80 2.83 2.07
CA CYS A 288 -17.33 1.51 1.67
C CYS A 288 -18.42 0.80 0.84
N LEU A 289 -18.16 0.64 -0.45
CA LEU A 289 -18.91 -0.26 -1.32
C LEU A 289 -18.85 -1.66 -0.71
N LYS A 290 -19.96 -2.17 -0.26
CA LYS A 290 -20.07 -3.52 0.30
C LYS A 290 -19.85 -4.54 -0.80
N GLN A 291 -18.57 -4.74 -1.17
CA GLN A 291 -18.17 -5.78 -2.12
C GLN A 291 -18.31 -7.15 -1.44
N GLN A 292 -19.42 -7.82 -1.66
CA GLN A 292 -19.43 -9.27 -1.55
C GLN A 292 -18.80 -9.84 -2.82
N ILE A 293 -17.48 -10.06 -2.78
CA ILE A 293 -16.84 -10.97 -3.73
C ILE A 293 -17.57 -12.31 -3.55
N LYS A 294 -18.32 -12.76 -4.56
CA LYS A 294 -18.82 -14.14 -4.59
C LYS A 294 -17.63 -15.03 -4.28
N LYS A 295 -17.72 -15.83 -3.20
CA LYS A 295 -16.74 -16.88 -2.94
C LYS A 295 -16.50 -17.61 -4.27
N PRO A 296 -15.26 -17.84 -4.69
CA PRO A 296 -15.00 -18.65 -5.86
C PRO A 296 -15.80 -19.96 -5.68
N LEU A 297 -16.59 -20.30 -6.68
CA LEU A 297 -17.27 -21.59 -6.74
C LEU A 297 -16.24 -22.66 -6.41
N ALA A 298 -16.50 -23.43 -5.37
CA ALA A 298 -15.67 -24.56 -5.00
C ALA A 298 -15.37 -25.38 -6.26
N PRO A 299 -14.11 -25.84 -6.45
CA PRO A 299 -13.77 -26.63 -7.62
C PRO A 299 -14.78 -27.78 -7.73
N SER A 300 -15.45 -27.89 -8.86
CA SER A 300 -16.39 -28.96 -9.13
C SER A 300 -15.66 -30.27 -8.87
N LYS A 301 -16.15 -31.06 -7.90
CA LYS A 301 -15.70 -32.43 -7.71
C LYS A 301 -15.72 -33.10 -9.09
N ARG A 302 -14.55 -33.34 -9.69
CA ARG A 302 -14.43 -34.24 -10.82
C ARG A 302 -15.08 -35.55 -10.37
N ARG A 303 -16.20 -35.89 -10.96
CA ARG A 303 -16.72 -37.26 -10.91
C ARG A 303 -15.66 -38.13 -11.56
N ASN A 304 -14.97 -38.90 -10.75
CA ASN A 304 -14.24 -40.07 -11.26
C ASN A 304 -15.32 -41.05 -11.75
N ASN A 305 -15.33 -41.24 -13.06
CA ASN A 305 -15.81 -42.46 -13.69
C ASN A 305 -14.59 -43.14 -14.30
#